data_19f1432d160bfabaee8de761266a1cba
#
_entry.id   19f1432d160bfabaee8de761266a1cba
#
_cell.length_a   1.000
_cell.length_b   1.000
_cell.length_c   1.000
_cell.angle_alpha   90.00
_cell.angle_beta   90.00
_cell.angle_gamma   90.00
#
_symmetry.space_group_name_H-M   'P 1'
#
loop_
_entity.id
_entity.type
_entity.pdbx_description
1 polymer ?
#
loop_
_entity_poly.entity_id
_entity_poly.type
_entity_poly.pdbx_seq_one_letter_code
_entity_poly.pdbx_strand_id
1 'polypeptide(L)'
;GYGADWRAAVSTTVATLPLGYADGIPRAVQGRGQVHLAGAMRPVAGRVSMDMLTVDVNEIADAAVGDEVVLIGAQGDGMIPCEELATRSHTITYEILSRLGSRVPRVFFEAGHITGHRNFGGGAA
;
A
#
# COMPACT_ATOMS: atom_id res chain seq x y z
N GLY A 1 1.20 2.97 -15.11
CA GLY A 1 1.33 1.52 -14.92
C GLY A 1 1.51 0.78 -16.24
N TYR A 2 1.83 -0.49 -16.18
CA TYR A 2 2.02 -1.34 -17.35
C TYR A 2 0.77 -1.37 -18.23
N GLY A 3 0.94 -1.25 -19.56
CA GLY A 3 -0.14 -1.36 -20.53
C GLY A 3 -1.10 -0.18 -20.59
N ALA A 4 -0.98 0.80 -19.71
CA ALA A 4 -1.87 1.97 -19.62
C ALA A 4 -3.37 1.57 -19.61
N ASP A 5 -3.73 0.50 -18.93
CA ASP A 5 -5.07 -0.07 -18.94
C ASP A 5 -6.09 0.76 -18.16
N TRP A 6 -5.63 1.51 -17.18
CA TRP A 6 -6.51 2.36 -16.40
C TRP A 6 -6.66 3.72 -17.07
N ARG A 7 -7.90 4.13 -17.24
CA ARG A 7 -8.25 5.44 -17.76
C ARG A 7 -9.24 6.11 -16.82
N ALA A 8 -8.95 7.34 -16.47
CA ALA A 8 -9.88 8.15 -15.70
C ALA A 8 -11.09 8.53 -16.57
N ALA A 9 -12.28 8.38 -16.03
CA ALA A 9 -13.51 8.81 -16.73
C ALA A 9 -13.61 10.35 -16.80
N VAL A 10 -12.98 11.01 -15.84
CA VAL A 10 -12.88 12.48 -15.75
C VAL A 10 -11.45 12.85 -15.42
N SER A 11 -11.09 14.12 -15.57
CA SER A 11 -9.79 14.60 -15.10
C SER A 11 -9.65 14.32 -13.62
N THR A 12 -8.59 13.65 -13.22
CA THR A 12 -8.36 13.23 -11.84
C THR A 12 -6.89 13.39 -11.45
N THR A 13 -6.63 13.34 -10.15
CA THR A 13 -5.28 13.35 -9.60
C THR A 13 -4.95 11.95 -9.09
N VAL A 14 -3.77 11.47 -9.40
CA VAL A 14 -3.25 10.21 -8.89
C VAL A 14 -2.01 10.46 -8.04
N ALA A 15 -1.90 9.70 -6.96
CA ALA A 15 -0.69 9.63 -6.15
C ALA A 15 0.12 8.41 -6.55
N THR A 16 1.42 8.56 -6.69
CA THR A 16 2.34 7.44 -6.90
C THR A 16 2.96 7.04 -5.58
N LEU A 17 2.83 5.77 -5.23
CA LEU A 17 3.43 5.18 -4.03
C LEU A 17 4.70 4.43 -4.39
N PRO A 18 5.79 4.58 -3.62
CA PRO A 18 7.08 3.97 -3.91
C PRO A 18 7.18 2.53 -3.43
N LEU A 19 6.20 1.71 -3.75
CA LEU A 19 6.22 0.27 -3.49
C LEU A 19 5.39 -0.46 -4.55
N GLY A 20 5.78 -1.68 -4.83
CA GLY A 20 5.14 -2.50 -5.84
C GLY A 20 5.27 -3.99 -5.55
N TYR A 21 5.17 -4.83 -6.59
CA TYR A 21 5.16 -6.27 -6.35
C TYR A 21 6.51 -6.81 -5.86
N ALA A 22 7.62 -6.10 -6.09
CA ALA A 22 8.92 -6.47 -5.51
C ALA A 22 8.96 -6.27 -3.98
N ASP A 23 8.05 -5.49 -3.44
CA ASP A 23 7.90 -5.26 -2.00
C ASP A 23 6.87 -6.19 -1.35
N GLY A 24 6.18 -6.97 -2.15
CA GLY A 24 5.17 -7.91 -1.68
C GLY A 24 3.73 -7.51 -1.97
N ILE A 25 3.51 -6.43 -2.72
CA ILE A 25 2.16 -6.04 -3.11
C ILE A 25 1.67 -7.00 -4.20
N PRO A 26 0.58 -7.75 -3.99
CA PRO A 26 0.08 -8.66 -5.01
C PRO A 26 -0.34 -7.91 -6.27
N ARG A 27 0.06 -8.40 -7.44
CA ARG A 27 -0.40 -7.82 -8.71
C ARG A 27 -1.93 -7.90 -8.86
N ALA A 28 -2.55 -8.87 -8.21
CA ALA A 28 -3.99 -9.09 -8.25
C ALA A 28 -4.82 -7.95 -7.61
N VAL A 29 -4.20 -7.01 -6.86
CA VAL A 29 -4.92 -5.84 -6.34
C VAL A 29 -5.29 -4.84 -7.43
N GLN A 30 -4.76 -5.00 -8.63
CA GLN A 30 -5.14 -4.18 -9.78
C GLN A 30 -6.66 -4.14 -9.93
N GLY A 31 -7.22 -2.94 -9.92
CA GLY A 31 -8.66 -2.72 -10.07
C GLY A 31 -9.53 -3.18 -8.89
N ARG A 32 -8.93 -3.69 -7.82
CA ARG A 32 -9.66 -4.22 -6.65
C ARG A 32 -9.11 -3.71 -5.33
N GLY A 33 -7.84 -3.36 -5.29
CA GLY A 33 -7.18 -2.91 -4.07
C GLY A 33 -7.62 -1.53 -3.64
N GLN A 34 -7.55 -1.30 -2.35
CA GLN A 34 -7.78 0.00 -1.74
C GLN A 34 -6.68 0.29 -0.74
N VAL A 35 -6.45 1.57 -0.51
CA VAL A 35 -5.55 2.07 0.52
C VAL A 35 -6.28 3.10 1.36
N HIS A 36 -5.79 3.34 2.57
CA HIS A 36 -6.24 4.44 3.40
C HIS A 36 -5.28 5.62 3.21
N LEU A 37 -5.81 6.78 2.87
CA LEU A 37 -5.04 8.00 2.67
C LEU A 37 -5.89 9.20 3.10
N ALA A 38 -5.33 10.05 3.94
CA ALA A 38 -5.99 11.27 4.43
C ALA A 38 -7.41 11.01 5.01
N GLY A 39 -7.57 9.90 5.74
CA GLY A 39 -8.84 9.53 6.37
C GLY A 39 -9.88 8.91 5.45
N ALA A 40 -9.52 8.60 4.20
CA ALA A 40 -10.44 8.03 3.22
C ALA A 40 -9.88 6.78 2.55
N MET A 41 -10.76 5.85 2.20
CA MET A 41 -10.43 4.69 1.38
C MET A 41 -10.31 5.12 -0.08
N ARG A 42 -9.19 4.82 -0.71
CA ARG A 42 -8.93 5.21 -2.10
C ARG A 42 -8.56 4.00 -2.95
N PRO A 43 -9.08 3.91 -4.17
CA PRO A 43 -8.82 2.77 -5.03
C PRO A 43 -7.40 2.81 -5.64
N VAL A 44 -6.83 1.63 -5.80
CA VAL A 44 -5.62 1.45 -6.60
C VAL A 44 -5.98 1.67 -8.07
N ALA A 45 -5.26 2.56 -8.73
CA ALA A 45 -5.45 2.89 -10.14
C ALA A 45 -4.41 2.19 -11.02
N GLY A 46 -4.89 1.47 -12.02
CA GLY A 46 -4.01 0.78 -12.97
C GLY A 46 -3.33 -0.46 -12.40
N ARG A 47 -2.30 -0.92 -13.08
CA ARG A 47 -1.54 -2.11 -12.71
C ARG A 47 -0.48 -1.80 -11.66
N VAL A 48 -0.23 -2.78 -10.79
CA VAL A 48 0.92 -2.73 -9.88
C VAL A 48 2.19 -2.98 -10.69
N SER A 49 3.14 -2.07 -10.58
CA SER A 49 4.47 -2.20 -11.16
C SER A 49 5.43 -2.86 -10.17
N MET A 50 6.66 -3.14 -10.60
CA MET A 50 7.68 -3.72 -9.73
C MET A 50 7.92 -2.87 -8.47
N ASP A 51 8.03 -1.56 -8.63
CA ASP A 51 8.47 -0.62 -7.58
C ASP A 51 7.45 0.47 -7.27
N MET A 52 6.33 0.51 -7.95
CA MET A 52 5.35 1.58 -7.82
C MET A 52 3.93 1.06 -7.95
N LEU A 53 3.02 1.73 -7.29
CA LEU A 53 1.59 1.65 -7.59
C LEU A 53 0.99 3.05 -7.54
N THR A 54 -0.11 3.24 -8.22
CA THR A 54 -0.83 4.50 -8.25
C THR A 54 -2.20 4.38 -7.59
N VAL A 55 -2.60 5.46 -6.95
CA VAL A 55 -3.86 5.55 -6.21
C VAL A 55 -4.62 6.77 -6.70
N ASP A 56 -5.89 6.62 -6.97
CA ASP A 56 -6.75 7.75 -7.30
C ASP A 56 -7.02 8.57 -6.03
N VAL A 57 -6.56 9.82 -6.04
CA VAL A 57 -6.74 10.77 -4.93
C VAL A 57 -7.68 11.91 -5.30
N ASN A 58 -8.49 11.72 -6.32
CA ASN A 58 -9.56 12.66 -6.62
C ASN A 58 -10.44 12.86 -5.38
N GLU A 59 -10.91 14.07 -5.18
CA GLU A 59 -11.73 14.45 -4.01
C GLU A 59 -10.99 14.50 -2.67
N ILE A 60 -9.68 14.27 -2.64
CA ILE A 60 -8.86 14.53 -1.45
C ILE A 60 -8.16 15.87 -1.65
N ALA A 61 -8.72 16.93 -1.07
CA ALA A 61 -8.26 18.30 -1.29
C ALA A 61 -6.81 18.54 -0.84
N ASP A 62 -6.38 17.86 0.23
CA ASP A 62 -5.12 18.12 0.92
C ASP A 62 -4.09 16.99 0.78
N ALA A 63 -4.28 16.07 -0.16
CA ALA A 63 -3.30 15.02 -0.40
C ALA A 63 -1.97 15.62 -0.87
N ALA A 64 -0.89 15.30 -0.18
CA ALA A 64 0.44 15.85 -0.43
C ALA A 64 1.52 14.78 -0.36
N VAL A 65 2.64 15.03 -1.03
CA VAL A 65 3.83 14.19 -0.91
C VAL A 65 4.28 14.16 0.56
N GLY A 66 4.54 12.96 1.08
CA GLY A 66 4.88 12.75 2.49
C GLY A 66 3.72 12.28 3.35
N ASP A 67 2.50 12.29 2.84
CA ASP A 67 1.34 11.75 3.55
C ASP A 67 1.48 10.24 3.77
N GLU A 68 1.02 9.77 4.93
CA GLU A 68 0.97 8.35 5.22
C GLU A 68 -0.10 7.67 4.38
N VAL A 69 0.27 6.55 3.78
CA VAL A 69 -0.66 5.66 3.07
C VAL A 69 -0.62 4.29 3.74
N VAL A 70 -1.77 3.79 4.13
CA VAL A 70 -1.90 2.49 4.79
C VAL A 70 -2.52 1.47 3.84
N LEU A 71 -1.81 0.37 3.62
CA LEU A 71 -2.29 -0.77 2.84
C LEU A 71 -2.86 -1.87 3.73
N ILE A 72 -2.28 -2.05 4.90
CA ILE A 72 -2.74 -2.97 5.95
C ILE A 72 -2.57 -2.26 7.28
N GLY A 73 -3.60 -2.21 8.08
CA GLY A 73 -3.56 -1.59 9.40
C GLY A 73 -4.51 -0.43 9.57
N ALA A 74 -4.27 0.37 10.58
CA ALA A 74 -5.13 1.48 10.98
C ALA A 74 -4.58 2.83 10.55
N GLN A 75 -5.48 3.73 10.17
CA GLN A 75 -5.19 5.15 9.98
C GLN A 75 -6.40 5.94 10.49
N GLY A 76 -6.21 6.76 11.53
CA GLY A 76 -7.33 7.44 12.17
C GLY A 76 -8.37 6.43 12.66
N ASP A 77 -9.62 6.60 12.27
CA ASP A 77 -10.72 5.68 12.59
C ASP A 77 -10.87 4.54 11.58
N GLY A 78 -10.06 4.55 10.52
CA GLY A 78 -10.11 3.54 9.47
C GLY A 78 -9.17 2.37 9.71
N MET A 79 -9.53 1.21 9.16
CA MET A 79 -8.76 -0.02 9.26
C MET A 79 -8.86 -0.81 7.96
N ILE A 80 -7.72 -1.29 7.48
CA ILE A 80 -7.66 -2.32 6.42
C ILE A 80 -7.05 -3.56 7.03
N PRO A 81 -7.83 -4.58 7.38
CA PRO A 81 -7.28 -5.83 7.90
C PRO A 81 -6.56 -6.60 6.79
N CYS A 82 -5.56 -7.41 7.18
CA CYS A 82 -4.81 -8.23 6.23
C CYS A 82 -5.73 -9.17 5.43
N GLU A 83 -6.79 -9.64 6.04
CA GLU A 83 -7.82 -10.49 5.42
C GLU A 83 -8.50 -9.80 4.23
N GLU A 84 -8.70 -8.49 4.30
CA GLU A 84 -9.29 -7.74 3.18
C GLU A 84 -8.34 -7.72 1.99
N LEU A 85 -7.07 -7.41 2.21
CA LEU A 85 -6.08 -7.45 1.14
C LEU A 85 -5.96 -8.85 0.54
N ALA A 86 -5.95 -9.89 1.38
CA ALA A 86 -5.90 -11.28 0.94
C ALA A 86 -7.11 -11.64 0.06
N THR A 87 -8.31 -11.28 0.50
CA THR A 87 -9.54 -11.55 -0.26
C THR A 87 -9.53 -10.83 -1.61
N ARG A 88 -9.14 -9.56 -1.64
CA ARG A 88 -9.05 -8.78 -2.88
C ARG A 88 -7.96 -9.30 -3.83
N SER A 89 -6.97 -9.98 -3.29
CA SER A 89 -5.85 -10.56 -4.04
C SER A 89 -6.06 -12.05 -4.37
N HIS A 90 -7.21 -12.62 -4.03
CA HIS A 90 -7.52 -14.04 -4.22
C HIS A 90 -6.52 -14.99 -3.54
N THR A 91 -6.10 -14.65 -2.34
CA THR A 91 -5.15 -15.42 -1.56
C THR A 91 -5.50 -15.42 -0.07
N ILE A 92 -4.59 -15.87 0.76
CA ILE A 92 -4.73 -15.95 2.22
C ILE A 92 -3.74 -15.04 2.92
N THR A 93 -4.01 -14.70 4.17
CA THR A 93 -3.19 -13.78 4.95
C THR A 93 -1.74 -14.24 5.09
N TYR A 94 -1.52 -15.54 5.21
CA TYR A 94 -0.17 -16.11 5.34
C TYR A 94 0.69 -15.81 4.12
N GLU A 95 0.11 -15.87 2.92
CA GLU A 95 0.83 -15.53 1.70
C GLU A 95 1.16 -14.04 1.63
N ILE A 96 0.20 -13.17 2.00
CA ILE A 96 0.43 -11.72 2.05
C ILE A 96 1.62 -11.40 2.95
N LEU A 97 1.62 -11.93 4.17
CA LEU A 97 2.66 -11.63 5.16
C LEU A 97 4.02 -12.22 4.79
N SER A 98 4.04 -13.44 4.24
CA SER A 98 5.27 -14.12 3.85
C SER A 98 5.98 -13.46 2.66
N ARG A 99 5.22 -12.73 1.84
CA ARG A 99 5.75 -12.07 0.64
C ARG A 99 6.26 -10.65 0.89
N LEU A 100 6.12 -10.11 2.09
CA LEU A 100 6.69 -8.80 2.41
C LEU A 100 8.19 -8.82 2.15
N GLY A 101 8.64 -8.00 1.19
CA GLY A 101 10.00 -8.00 0.71
C GLY A 101 11.00 -7.46 1.73
N SER A 102 12.27 -7.81 1.56
CA SER A 102 13.35 -7.35 2.44
C SER A 102 13.62 -5.84 2.34
N ARG A 103 13.19 -5.19 1.26
CA ARG A 103 13.31 -3.74 1.10
C ARG A 103 12.38 -2.94 2.02
N VAL A 104 11.31 -3.58 2.51
CA VAL A 104 10.37 -2.93 3.43
C VAL A 104 10.98 -2.90 4.83
N PRO A 105 11.28 -1.73 5.39
CA PRO A 105 11.77 -1.63 6.77
C PRO A 105 10.78 -2.23 7.77
N ARG A 106 11.29 -2.91 8.78
CA ARG A 106 10.49 -3.43 9.90
C ARG A 106 10.79 -2.59 11.13
N VAL A 107 9.73 -2.11 11.75
CA VAL A 107 9.83 -1.41 13.03
C VAL A 107 9.08 -2.25 14.06
N PHE A 108 9.75 -2.58 15.14
CA PHE A 108 9.21 -3.44 16.19
C PHE A 108 8.71 -2.59 17.35
N PHE A 109 7.50 -2.87 17.79
CA PHE A 109 6.87 -2.19 18.93
C PHE A 109 6.59 -3.21 20.03
N GLU A 110 6.79 -2.75 21.27
CA GLU A 110 6.37 -3.48 22.46
C GLU A 110 5.75 -2.48 23.42
N ALA A 111 4.54 -2.74 23.88
CA ALA A 111 3.79 -1.83 24.75
C ALA A 111 3.75 -0.37 24.25
N GLY A 112 3.61 -0.19 22.93
CA GLY A 112 3.57 1.14 22.30
C GLY A 112 4.91 1.82 22.10
N HIS A 113 6.01 1.18 22.46
CA HIS A 113 7.37 1.71 22.31
C HIS A 113 8.13 0.97 21.21
N ILE A 114 8.95 1.70 20.45
CA ILE A 114 9.86 1.11 19.46
C ILE A 114 10.96 0.36 20.20
N THR A 115 11.08 -0.95 19.95
CA THR A 115 12.11 -1.80 20.56
C THR A 115 13.23 -2.16 19.60
N GLY A 116 13.07 -1.90 18.33
CA GLY A 116 14.08 -2.13 17.31
C GLY A 116 13.54 -1.93 15.91
N HIS A 117 14.44 -2.03 14.93
CA HIS A 117 14.04 -2.01 13.53
C HIS A 117 15.03 -2.79 12.68
N ARG A 118 14.59 -3.18 11.49
CA ARG A 118 15.40 -3.84 10.48
C ARG A 118 15.19 -3.14 9.14
N ASN A 119 16.27 -2.69 8.55
CA ASN A 119 16.27 -2.07 7.23
C ASN A 119 16.87 -3.00 6.17
N PHE A 120 16.60 -2.68 4.93
CA PHE A 120 17.26 -3.32 3.80
C PHE A 120 18.78 -3.09 3.87
N GLY A 121 19.55 -4.12 3.52
CA GLY A 121 21.00 -4.08 3.62
C GLY A 121 21.56 -4.61 4.94
N GLY A 122 20.73 -5.19 5.80
CA GLY A 122 21.15 -5.87 7.02
C GLY A 122 21.56 -4.96 8.15
N GLY A 123 21.37 -3.66 8.01
CA GLY A 123 21.59 -2.72 9.09
C GLY A 123 20.54 -2.89 10.17
N ALA A 124 20.93 -3.45 11.34
CA ALA A 124 20.17 -3.23 12.55
C ALA A 124 20.54 -1.82 13.03
N ALA A 125 19.58 -0.97 13.06
CA ALA A 125 19.80 0.35 13.62
C ALA A 125 19.13 0.44 14.98
#